data_b7ec61612dfa2a069031f7fa4ca40953
#
_entry.id   b7ec61612dfa2a069031f7fa4ca40953
#
_cell.length_a   1.000
_cell.length_b   1.000
_cell.length_c   1.000
_cell.angle_alpha   90.00
_cell.angle_beta   90.00
_cell.angle_gamma   90.00
#
_symmetry.space_group_name_H-M   'P 1'
#
loop_
_entity.id
_entity.type
_entity.pdbx_description
1 polymer ?
#
loop_
_entity_poly.entity_id
_entity_poly.type
_entity_poly.pdbx_seq_one_letter_code
_entity_poly.pdbx_strand_id
1 'polypeptide(L)'
;MIGRITEMHGGYYAREYDFGNFFEAKVAAGLADFSARLDKPCNQILLAMVNERIFGSVAIDGEDLGNNEAHLRWFILDDGCRGSGLGRKLIAEAMRFCDEQKFTSVQLWTFNKLIAARRLYESFGFELSKEWEGDQWGSTITEQQFTRKII
;
A
#
# COMPACT_ATOMS: atom_id res chain seq x y z
N MET A 1 0.65 5.21 -15.14
CA MET A 1 0.77 4.57 -13.82
C MET A 1 0.30 5.47 -12.68
N ILE A 2 0.95 6.61 -12.46
CA ILE A 2 0.60 7.53 -11.35
C ILE A 2 -0.87 7.93 -11.40
N GLY A 3 -1.35 8.36 -12.55
CA GLY A 3 -2.74 8.79 -12.71
C GLY A 3 -3.75 7.70 -12.41
N ARG A 4 -3.51 6.48 -12.88
CA ARG A 4 -4.44 5.36 -12.69
C ARG A 4 -4.47 4.90 -11.22
N ILE A 5 -3.32 4.80 -10.56
CA ILE A 5 -3.26 4.42 -9.15
C ILE A 5 -3.93 5.49 -8.28
N THR A 6 -3.68 6.77 -8.58
CA THR A 6 -4.35 7.88 -7.90
C THR A 6 -5.87 7.85 -8.11
N GLU A 7 -6.32 7.58 -9.33
CA GLU A 7 -7.76 7.45 -9.65
C GLU A 7 -8.39 6.33 -8.82
N MET A 8 -7.77 5.16 -8.77
CA MET A 8 -8.30 4.03 -7.99
C MET A 8 -8.41 4.36 -6.51
N HIS A 9 -7.36 4.96 -5.93
CA HIS A 9 -7.36 5.37 -4.52
C HIS A 9 -8.40 6.46 -4.27
N GLY A 10 -8.35 7.54 -5.03
CA GLY A 10 -9.26 8.68 -4.86
C GLY A 10 -10.71 8.27 -4.99
N GLY A 11 -11.03 7.48 -5.99
CA GLY A 11 -12.40 7.02 -6.24
C GLY A 11 -12.94 6.13 -5.13
N TYR A 12 -12.17 5.11 -4.75
CA TYR A 12 -12.59 4.17 -3.70
C TYR A 12 -12.78 4.86 -2.34
N TYR A 13 -11.77 5.61 -1.91
CA TYR A 13 -11.79 6.24 -0.59
C TYR A 13 -12.78 7.40 -0.50
N ALA A 14 -13.07 8.08 -1.61
CA ALA A 14 -14.13 9.08 -1.65
C ALA A 14 -15.50 8.45 -1.47
N ARG A 15 -15.79 7.35 -2.18
CA ARG A 15 -17.09 6.65 -2.10
C ARG A 15 -17.31 6.00 -0.75
N GLU A 16 -16.30 5.32 -0.22
CA GLU A 16 -16.47 4.47 0.98
C GLU A 16 -16.22 5.22 2.28
N TYR A 17 -15.37 6.24 2.28
CA TYR A 17 -14.91 6.90 3.51
C TYR A 17 -14.97 8.43 3.45
N ASP A 18 -15.51 8.99 2.36
CA ASP A 18 -15.64 10.42 2.16
C ASP A 18 -14.31 11.19 2.23
N PHE A 19 -13.22 10.56 1.79
CA PHE A 19 -11.93 11.22 1.66
C PHE A 19 -11.96 12.14 0.44
N GLY A 20 -11.39 13.33 0.56
CA GLY A 20 -11.44 14.36 -0.47
C GLY A 20 -10.09 14.63 -1.14
N ASN A 21 -9.98 15.86 -1.65
CA ASN A 21 -8.81 16.29 -2.43
C ASN A 21 -7.48 16.20 -1.66
N PHE A 22 -7.52 16.40 -0.35
CA PHE A 22 -6.29 16.28 0.46
C PHE A 22 -5.68 14.89 0.33
N PHE A 23 -6.51 13.85 0.44
CA PHE A 23 -6.07 12.46 0.30
C PHE A 23 -5.56 12.17 -1.10
N GLU A 24 -6.32 12.56 -2.12
CA GLU A 24 -5.96 12.35 -3.52
C GLU A 24 -4.63 13.02 -3.86
N ALA A 25 -4.45 14.28 -3.44
CA ALA A 25 -3.22 15.02 -3.68
C ALA A 25 -2.02 14.36 -2.97
N LYS A 26 -2.23 13.85 -1.76
CA LYS A 26 -1.19 13.15 -1.00
C LYS A 26 -0.75 11.87 -1.72
N VAL A 27 -1.70 11.09 -2.25
CA VAL A 27 -1.40 9.88 -3.03
C VAL A 27 -0.60 10.26 -4.29
N ALA A 28 -1.06 11.23 -5.04
CA ALA A 28 -0.41 11.65 -6.28
C ALA A 28 1.01 12.17 -6.03
N ALA A 29 1.21 12.99 -5.00
CA ALA A 29 2.53 13.54 -4.67
C ALA A 29 3.49 12.43 -4.23
N GLY A 30 3.03 11.50 -3.40
CA GLY A 30 3.84 10.37 -2.96
C GLY A 30 4.26 9.47 -4.10
N LEU A 31 3.33 9.16 -5.01
CA LEU A 31 3.63 8.37 -6.21
C LEU A 31 4.60 9.06 -7.14
N ALA A 32 4.48 10.39 -7.31
CA ALA A 32 5.41 11.15 -8.13
C ALA A 32 6.84 11.09 -7.57
N ASP A 33 6.99 11.27 -6.26
CA ASP A 33 8.29 11.15 -5.59
C ASP A 33 8.87 9.73 -5.75
N PHE A 34 8.06 8.73 -5.49
CA PHE A 34 8.48 7.33 -5.57
C PHE A 34 8.86 6.94 -7.00
N SER A 35 8.11 7.40 -7.98
CA SER A 35 8.36 7.12 -9.40
C SER A 35 9.76 7.56 -9.83
N ALA A 36 10.26 8.66 -9.28
CA ALA A 36 11.60 9.16 -9.56
C ALA A 36 12.71 8.27 -8.97
N ARG A 37 12.35 7.35 -8.06
CA ARG A 37 13.30 6.46 -7.39
C ARG A 37 13.11 4.98 -7.75
N LEU A 38 12.29 4.67 -8.77
CA LEU A 38 11.99 3.30 -9.17
C LEU A 38 13.17 2.56 -9.78
N ASP A 39 14.20 3.26 -10.22
CA ASP A 39 15.42 2.66 -10.75
C ASP A 39 16.29 2.00 -9.67
N LYS A 40 16.04 2.28 -8.40
CA LYS A 40 16.82 1.70 -7.30
C LYS A 40 16.38 0.27 -7.01
N PRO A 41 17.33 -0.66 -6.80
CA PRO A 41 17.01 -2.09 -6.60
C PRO A 41 16.13 -2.38 -5.37
N CYS A 42 16.13 -1.50 -4.37
CA CYS A 42 15.34 -1.68 -3.16
C CYS A 42 13.88 -1.22 -3.30
N ASN A 43 13.54 -0.63 -4.43
CA ASN A 43 12.20 -0.11 -4.71
C ASN A 43 11.52 -0.93 -5.80
N GLN A 44 10.23 -1.22 -5.61
CA GLN A 44 9.46 -1.98 -6.60
C GLN A 44 8.02 -1.52 -6.59
N ILE A 45 7.40 -1.47 -7.76
CA ILE A 45 5.96 -1.41 -7.86
C ILE A 45 5.47 -2.60 -8.67
N LEU A 46 4.42 -3.24 -8.18
CA LEU A 46 3.76 -4.36 -8.84
C LEU A 46 2.41 -3.90 -9.34
N LEU A 47 2.14 -4.16 -10.61
CA LEU A 47 0.91 -3.76 -11.27
C LEU A 47 0.20 -4.99 -11.80
N ALA A 48 -1.09 -5.14 -11.48
CA ALA A 48 -1.94 -6.13 -12.11
C ALA A 48 -2.59 -5.48 -13.32
N MET A 49 -2.32 -6.03 -14.51
CA MET A 49 -2.78 -5.42 -15.77
C MET A 49 -3.60 -6.40 -16.58
N VAL A 50 -4.66 -5.89 -17.20
CA VAL A 50 -5.48 -6.61 -18.18
C VAL A 50 -5.71 -5.68 -19.36
N ASN A 51 -5.37 -6.12 -20.58
CA ASN A 51 -5.53 -5.33 -21.81
C ASN A 51 -4.94 -3.92 -21.68
N GLU A 52 -3.71 -3.84 -21.16
CA GLU A 52 -2.96 -2.59 -20.98
C GLU A 52 -3.55 -1.63 -19.94
N ARG A 53 -4.55 -2.06 -19.18
CA ARG A 53 -5.14 -1.28 -18.09
C ARG A 53 -4.74 -1.85 -16.73
N ILE A 54 -4.42 -0.96 -15.80
CA ILE A 54 -4.07 -1.34 -14.41
C ILE A 54 -5.35 -1.59 -13.61
N PHE A 55 -5.43 -2.77 -12.98
CA PHE A 55 -6.53 -3.18 -12.11
C PHE A 55 -6.11 -3.39 -10.66
N GLY A 56 -4.85 -3.30 -10.36
CA GLY A 56 -4.35 -3.41 -9.00
C GLY A 56 -2.92 -2.96 -8.91
N SER A 57 -2.50 -2.55 -7.71
CA SER A 57 -1.13 -2.13 -7.44
C SER A 57 -0.72 -2.44 -6.02
N VAL A 58 0.59 -2.55 -5.81
CA VAL A 58 1.24 -2.48 -4.51
C VAL A 58 2.68 -2.04 -4.74
N ALA A 59 3.21 -1.20 -3.85
CA ALA A 59 4.58 -0.74 -3.94
C ALA A 59 5.36 -1.10 -2.68
N ILE A 60 6.65 -1.32 -2.85
CA ILE A 60 7.62 -1.44 -1.76
C ILE A 60 8.62 -0.31 -1.91
N ASP A 61 8.64 0.58 -0.94
CA ASP A 61 9.63 1.65 -0.83
C ASP A 61 10.69 1.21 0.19
N GLY A 62 11.87 0.92 -0.29
CA GLY A 62 12.97 0.42 0.53
C GLY A 62 13.85 1.50 1.10
N GLU A 63 13.48 2.78 0.95
CA GLU A 63 14.35 3.90 1.32
C GLU A 63 13.75 4.85 2.35
N ASP A 64 12.46 5.17 2.26
CA ASP A 64 11.90 6.29 3.00
C ASP A 64 11.90 6.12 4.52
N LEU A 65 11.86 4.90 5.01
CA LEU A 65 11.88 4.63 6.45
C LEU A 65 13.29 4.52 7.03
N GLY A 66 14.28 4.18 6.21
CA GLY A 66 15.64 3.91 6.67
C GLY A 66 15.76 2.59 7.44
N ASN A 67 16.89 2.35 8.06
CA ASN A 67 17.18 1.20 8.94
C ASN A 67 16.92 -0.17 8.28
N ASN A 68 17.05 -0.25 6.96
CA ASN A 68 16.79 -1.47 6.19
C ASN A 68 15.36 -1.99 6.40
N GLU A 69 14.40 -1.08 6.57
CA GLU A 69 12.99 -1.39 6.67
C GLU A 69 12.28 -1.07 5.35
N ALA A 70 11.36 -1.94 4.94
CA ALA A 70 10.55 -1.72 3.76
C ALA A 70 9.21 -1.08 4.15
N HIS A 71 8.70 -0.22 3.28
CA HIS A 71 7.40 0.43 3.43
C HIS A 71 6.46 -0.08 2.34
N LEU A 72 5.45 -0.86 2.71
CA LEU A 72 4.41 -1.29 1.78
C LEU A 72 3.43 -0.15 1.60
N ARG A 73 3.22 0.27 0.35
CA ARG A 73 2.42 1.45 0.01
C ARG A 73 1.50 1.16 -1.18
N TRP A 74 0.45 1.96 -1.28
CA TRP A 74 -0.46 2.01 -2.43
C TRP A 74 -0.97 0.65 -2.88
N PHE A 75 -1.39 -0.16 -1.92
CA PHE A 75 -2.09 -1.40 -2.20
C PHE A 75 -3.55 -1.09 -2.48
N ILE A 76 -3.99 -1.36 -3.69
CA ILE A 76 -5.37 -1.13 -4.12
C ILE A 76 -5.76 -2.10 -5.23
N LEU A 77 -7.02 -2.48 -5.25
CA LEU A 77 -7.63 -3.22 -6.34
C LEU A 77 -8.78 -2.41 -6.91
N ASP A 78 -8.98 -2.49 -8.22
CA ASP A 78 -10.18 -1.95 -8.85
C ASP A 78 -11.40 -2.73 -8.34
N ASP A 79 -12.55 -2.06 -8.28
CA ASP A 79 -13.76 -2.61 -7.67
C ASP A 79 -14.16 -3.98 -8.27
N GLY A 80 -14.03 -4.14 -9.58
CA GLY A 80 -14.35 -5.39 -10.26
C GLY A 80 -13.43 -6.56 -9.95
N CYS A 81 -12.32 -6.33 -9.27
CA CYS A 81 -11.32 -7.35 -8.96
C CYS A 81 -11.33 -7.80 -7.50
N ARG A 82 -12.18 -7.21 -6.66
CA ARG A 82 -12.26 -7.57 -5.24
C ARG A 82 -12.82 -8.97 -5.10
N GLY A 83 -12.20 -9.77 -4.23
CA GLY A 83 -12.59 -11.16 -4.02
C GLY A 83 -12.08 -12.14 -5.07
N SER A 84 -11.26 -11.70 -6.02
CA SER A 84 -10.72 -12.54 -7.10
C SER A 84 -9.44 -13.30 -6.74
N GLY A 85 -8.86 -13.04 -5.56
CA GLY A 85 -7.54 -13.57 -5.18
C GLY A 85 -6.37 -12.73 -5.68
N LEU A 86 -6.63 -11.67 -6.44
CA LEU A 86 -5.58 -10.81 -6.99
C LEU A 86 -4.81 -10.07 -5.90
N GLY A 87 -5.49 -9.60 -4.85
CA GLY A 87 -4.86 -8.94 -3.71
C GLY A 87 -3.84 -9.83 -3.03
N ARG A 88 -4.19 -11.10 -2.82
CA ARG A 88 -3.27 -12.08 -2.22
C ARG A 88 -2.04 -12.29 -3.10
N LYS A 89 -2.21 -12.37 -4.41
CA LYS A 89 -1.09 -12.53 -5.34
C LYS A 89 -0.15 -11.33 -5.30
N LEU A 90 -0.70 -10.12 -5.27
CA LEU A 90 0.10 -8.89 -5.21
C LEU A 90 0.91 -8.83 -3.91
N ILE A 91 0.27 -9.10 -2.77
CA ILE A 91 0.97 -9.07 -1.49
C ILE A 91 2.02 -10.19 -1.40
N ALA A 92 1.71 -11.39 -1.90
CA ALA A 92 2.67 -12.50 -1.91
C ALA A 92 3.94 -12.13 -2.70
N GLU A 93 3.79 -11.54 -3.88
CA GLU A 93 4.93 -11.10 -4.67
C GLU A 93 5.71 -9.97 -4.00
N ALA A 94 5.01 -9.02 -3.37
CA ALA A 94 5.66 -7.95 -2.63
C ALA A 94 6.47 -8.51 -1.46
N MET A 95 5.94 -9.48 -0.73
CA MET A 95 6.66 -10.10 0.39
C MET A 95 7.85 -10.93 -0.07
N ARG A 96 7.71 -11.63 -1.21
CA ARG A 96 8.83 -12.33 -1.81
C ARG A 96 9.97 -11.37 -2.16
N PHE A 97 9.65 -10.22 -2.75
CA PHE A 97 10.63 -9.18 -3.04
C PHE A 97 11.32 -8.71 -1.75
N CYS A 98 10.56 -8.44 -0.69
CA CYS A 98 11.12 -8.00 0.59
C CYS A 98 12.08 -9.05 1.19
N ASP A 99 11.71 -10.33 1.11
CA ASP A 99 12.55 -11.41 1.61
C ASP A 99 13.85 -11.54 0.80
N GLU A 100 13.76 -11.42 -0.52
CA GLU A 100 14.94 -11.46 -1.41
C GLU A 100 15.87 -10.27 -1.18
N GLN A 101 15.32 -9.08 -0.90
CA GLN A 101 16.11 -7.88 -0.60
C GLN A 101 16.69 -7.89 0.82
N LYS A 102 16.26 -8.83 1.66
CA LYS A 102 16.74 -9.00 3.03
C LYS A 102 16.46 -7.78 3.93
N PHE A 103 15.28 -7.17 3.76
CA PHE A 103 14.84 -6.15 4.72
C PHE A 103 14.63 -6.80 6.09
N THR A 104 14.86 -6.03 7.14
CA THR A 104 14.67 -6.52 8.52
C THR A 104 13.20 -6.57 8.91
N SER A 105 12.39 -5.69 8.36
CA SER A 105 10.95 -5.65 8.58
C SER A 105 10.24 -4.96 7.44
N VAL A 106 8.92 -5.17 7.36
CA VAL A 106 8.04 -4.43 6.46
C VAL A 106 7.01 -3.71 7.31
N GLN A 107 6.84 -2.42 7.05
CA GLN A 107 5.89 -1.57 7.75
C GLN A 107 4.78 -1.13 6.80
N LEU A 108 3.57 -0.99 7.30
CA LEU A 108 2.48 -0.34 6.56
C LEU A 108 1.61 0.47 7.50
N TRP A 109 0.96 1.50 6.97
CA TRP A 109 0.02 2.35 7.69
C TRP A 109 -1.35 2.24 7.04
N THR A 110 -2.37 2.09 7.86
CA THR A 110 -3.75 1.91 7.44
C THR A 110 -4.68 2.51 8.50
N PHE A 111 -5.96 2.19 8.46
CA PHE A 111 -6.90 2.60 9.49
C PHE A 111 -7.91 1.48 9.76
N ASN A 112 -8.62 1.61 10.88
CA ASN A 112 -9.37 0.51 11.49
C ASN A 112 -10.55 -0.04 10.68
N LYS A 113 -11.03 0.69 9.68
CA LYS A 113 -12.21 0.28 8.90
C LYS A 113 -11.90 -0.66 7.75
N LEU A 114 -10.64 -0.79 7.36
CA LEU A 114 -10.22 -1.64 6.22
C LEU A 114 -10.02 -3.09 6.69
N ILE A 115 -11.11 -3.75 7.07
CA ILE A 115 -11.07 -5.08 7.72
C ILE A 115 -10.55 -6.16 6.77
N ALA A 116 -10.98 -6.17 5.51
CA ALA A 116 -10.55 -7.19 4.55
C ALA A 116 -9.04 -7.08 4.27
N ALA A 117 -8.53 -5.86 4.13
CA ALA A 117 -7.09 -5.62 3.94
C ALA A 117 -6.30 -6.07 5.18
N ARG A 118 -6.80 -5.75 6.39
CA ARG A 118 -6.18 -6.17 7.63
C ARG A 118 -6.04 -7.69 7.70
N ARG A 119 -7.10 -8.43 7.39
CA ARG A 119 -7.07 -9.90 7.39
C ARG A 119 -6.03 -10.44 6.43
N LEU A 120 -5.93 -9.81 5.25
CA LEU A 120 -4.93 -10.19 4.26
C LEU A 120 -3.51 -9.95 4.79
N TYR A 121 -3.24 -8.78 5.36
CA TYR A 121 -1.94 -8.46 5.95
C TYR A 121 -1.59 -9.45 7.06
N GLU A 122 -2.52 -9.72 7.96
CA GLU A 122 -2.30 -10.66 9.06
C GLU A 122 -1.97 -12.06 8.55
N SER A 123 -2.57 -12.49 7.44
CA SER A 123 -2.28 -13.78 6.83
C SER A 123 -0.86 -13.90 6.29
N PHE A 124 -0.17 -12.77 6.09
CA PHE A 124 1.24 -12.74 5.68
C PHE A 124 2.19 -12.43 6.84
N GLY A 125 1.70 -12.43 8.07
CA GLY A 125 2.55 -12.25 9.25
C GLY A 125 2.65 -10.82 9.77
N PHE A 126 1.84 -9.89 9.24
CA PHE A 126 1.78 -8.54 9.80
C PHE A 126 1.02 -8.55 11.12
N GLU A 127 1.50 -7.80 12.09
CA GLU A 127 0.89 -7.63 13.39
C GLU A 127 0.71 -6.15 13.70
N LEU A 128 -0.39 -5.80 14.37
CA LEU A 128 -0.64 -4.43 14.81
C LEU A 128 0.45 -4.00 15.79
N SER A 129 1.18 -2.95 15.45
CA SER A 129 2.27 -2.42 16.29
C SER A 129 1.90 -1.13 17.00
N LYS A 130 1.08 -0.29 16.37
CA LYS A 130 0.63 0.98 16.95
C LYS A 130 -0.77 1.33 16.45
N GLU A 131 -1.53 2.04 17.29
CA GLU A 131 -2.86 2.54 16.96
C GLU A 131 -3.05 3.89 17.66
N TRP A 132 -3.61 4.87 16.95
CA TRP A 132 -3.81 6.22 17.46
C TRP A 132 -4.89 6.94 16.68
N GLU A 133 -5.45 8.03 17.24
CA GLU A 133 -6.30 8.94 16.50
C GLU A 133 -5.41 9.92 15.74
N GLY A 134 -5.64 10.05 14.43
CA GLY A 134 -4.84 10.90 13.58
C GLY A 134 -5.60 11.41 12.38
N ASP A 135 -4.97 12.28 11.61
CA ASP A 135 -5.56 12.95 10.46
C ASP A 135 -4.63 13.02 9.24
N GLN A 136 -3.67 12.10 9.14
CA GLN A 136 -2.67 12.18 8.08
C GLN A 136 -3.27 12.14 6.66
N TRP A 137 -4.48 11.63 6.50
CA TRP A 137 -5.17 11.56 5.21
C TRP A 137 -6.30 12.59 5.08
N GLY A 138 -6.34 13.59 5.98
CA GLY A 138 -7.28 14.70 5.90
C GLY A 138 -8.54 14.56 6.75
N SER A 139 -8.79 13.37 7.32
CA SER A 139 -9.93 13.10 8.21
C SER A 139 -9.42 12.49 9.49
N THR A 140 -10.06 12.82 10.63
CA THR A 140 -9.71 12.20 11.92
C THR A 140 -10.26 10.78 11.97
N ILE A 141 -9.37 9.81 12.06
CA ILE A 141 -9.69 8.38 12.08
C ILE A 141 -8.75 7.64 13.02
N THR A 142 -9.09 6.40 13.35
CA THR A 142 -8.18 5.52 14.08
C THR A 142 -7.16 4.95 13.12
N GLU A 143 -5.96 5.49 13.15
CA GLU A 143 -4.85 5.06 12.30
C GLU A 143 -4.12 3.89 12.95
N GLN A 144 -3.57 3.02 12.12
CA GLN A 144 -2.90 1.80 12.56
C GLN A 144 -1.59 1.62 11.81
N GLN A 145 -0.59 1.12 12.51
CA GLN A 145 0.67 0.68 11.90
C GLN A 145 0.79 -0.84 12.11
N PHE A 146 1.08 -1.56 11.04
CA PHE A 146 1.33 -3.00 11.08
C PHE A 146 2.76 -3.28 10.70
N THR A 147 3.34 -4.26 11.36
CA THR A 147 4.74 -4.67 11.16
C THR A 147 4.81 -6.16 10.86
N ARG A 148 5.57 -6.52 9.82
CA ARG A 148 5.96 -7.89 9.53
C ARG A 148 7.46 -7.99 9.73
N LYS A 149 7.89 -8.80 10.67
CA LYS A 149 9.32 -9.07 10.89
C LYS A 149 9.79 -10.17 9.97
N ILE A 150 10.96 -9.99 9.41
CA ILE A 150 11.59 -10.96 8.55
C ILE A 150 12.65 -11.67 9.38
N ILE A 151 12.53 -12.99 9.41
CA ILE A 151 13.46 -13.83 10.20
C ILE A 151 14.60 -14.29 9.32
#